data_1c274e9687a2079341f0abf0bcafc70f
#
_entry.id   1c274e9687a2079341f0abf0bcafc70f
#
_cell.length_a   1.000
_cell.length_b   1.000
_cell.length_c   1.000
_cell.angle_alpha   90.00
_cell.angle_beta   90.00
_cell.angle_gamma   90.00
#
_symmetry.space_group_name_H-M   'P 1'
#
loop_
_entity.id
_entity.type
_entity.pdbx_description
1 polymer ?
#
loop_
_entity_poly.entity_id
_entity_poly.type
_entity_poly.pdbx_seq_one_letter_code
_entity_poly.pdbx_strand_id
1 'polypeptide(L)' 'MNLYYRIHLINGDIITAWEPVKEDGKDLITRFGDADPDELLEIGDNASSMAFIPVRNIMFISRRQHSKP' A
#
# COMPACT_ATOMS: atom_id res chain seq x y z
N MET A 1 -6.78 -2.18 14.89
CA MET A 1 -5.38 -1.79 14.64
C MET A 1 -5.16 -1.58 13.15
N ASN A 2 -4.44 -0.54 12.79
CA ASN A 2 -4.20 -0.21 11.40
C ASN A 2 -2.72 -0.27 11.08
N LEU A 3 -2.45 -0.63 9.84
CA LEU A 3 -1.10 -0.60 9.29
C LEU A 3 -0.96 0.62 8.40
N TYR A 4 0.15 1.30 8.51
CA TYR A 4 0.40 2.53 7.76
C TYR A 4 1.56 2.30 6.81
N TYR A 5 1.42 2.82 5.59
CA TYR A 5 2.39 2.61 4.53
C TYR A 5 2.77 3.92 3.89
N ARG A 6 3.98 3.97 3.40
CA ARG A 6 4.42 5.01 2.50
C ARG A 6 4.77 4.37 1.17
N ILE A 7 4.08 4.82 0.14
CA ILE A 7 4.28 4.31 -1.21
C ILE A 7 5.13 5.32 -1.95
N HIS A 8 6.35 4.93 -2.28
CA HIS A 8 7.31 5.80 -2.94
C HIS A 8 7.23 5.58 -4.43
N LEU A 9 6.87 6.62 -5.16
CA LEU A 9 6.69 6.54 -6.59
C LEU A 9 7.99 6.91 -7.30
N ILE A 10 8.11 6.44 -8.53
CA ILE A 10 9.34 6.65 -9.29
C ILE A 10 9.58 8.12 -9.63
N ASN A 11 8.53 8.95 -9.60
CA ASN A 11 8.69 10.38 -9.85
C ASN A 11 9.07 11.17 -8.61
N GLY A 12 9.24 10.49 -7.49
CA GLY A 12 9.63 11.15 -6.24
C GLY A 12 8.50 11.45 -5.29
N ASP A 13 7.25 11.29 -5.73
CA ASP A 13 6.11 11.52 -4.85
C ASP A 13 5.96 10.39 -3.85
N ILE A 14 5.35 10.72 -2.72
CA ILE A 14 5.08 9.75 -1.67
C ILE A 14 3.59 9.81 -1.36
N ILE A 15 2.97 8.65 -1.38
CA ILE A 15 1.55 8.52 -1.03
C ILE A 15 1.46 7.78 0.28
N THR A 16 0.70 8.32 1.21
CA THR A 16 0.46 7.66 2.48
C THR A 16 -0.86 6.90 2.40
N ALA A 17 -0.84 5.67 2.84
CA ALA A 17 -2.03 4.83 2.85
C ALA A 17 -2.12 4.09 4.17
N TRP A 18 -3.31 3.58 4.48
CA TRP A 18 -3.48 2.77 5.67
C TRP A 18 -4.56 1.74 5.41
N GLU A 19 -4.53 0.67 6.18
CA GLU A 19 -5.55 -0.37 6.09
C GLU A 19 -5.59 -1.11 7.42
N PRO A 20 -6.74 -1.72 7.75
CA PRO A 20 -6.80 -2.55 8.94
C PRO A 20 -5.96 -3.80 8.73
N VAL A 21 -5.50 -4.37 9.84
CA VAL A 21 -4.82 -5.65 9.80
C VAL A 21 -5.79 -6.70 9.28
N LYS A 22 -5.34 -7.48 8.31
CA LYS A 22 -6.16 -8.49 7.67
C LYS A 22 -5.83 -9.86 8.22
N GLU A 23 -6.87 -10.66 8.39
CA GLU A 23 -6.69 -11.99 8.94
C GLU A 23 -5.97 -12.91 7.98
N ASP A 24 -6.14 -12.69 6.69
CA ASP A 24 -5.49 -13.55 5.69
C ASP A 24 -4.02 -13.19 5.48
N GLY A 25 -3.53 -12.16 6.16
CA GLY A 25 -2.13 -11.79 6.05
C GLY A 25 -1.75 -11.12 4.75
N LYS A 26 -2.72 -10.79 3.92
CA LYS A 26 -2.42 -10.21 2.60
C LYS A 26 -2.48 -8.70 2.67
N ASP A 27 -1.51 -8.13 3.35
CA ASP A 27 -1.42 -6.69 3.47
C ASP A 27 -0.90 -6.08 2.17
N LEU A 28 -0.78 -4.76 2.19
CA LEU A 28 -0.40 -4.02 0.99
C LEU A 28 0.96 -4.46 0.45
N ILE A 29 1.93 -4.68 1.35
CA ILE A 29 3.26 -5.07 0.92
C ILE A 29 3.23 -6.46 0.28
N THR A 30 2.47 -7.38 0.87
CA THR A 30 2.35 -8.72 0.30
C THR A 30 1.71 -8.67 -1.08
N ARG A 31 0.65 -7.88 -1.22
CA ARG A 31 -0.02 -7.77 -2.52
C ARG A 31 0.89 -7.11 -3.55
N PHE A 32 1.67 -6.12 -3.12
CA PHE A 32 2.63 -5.49 -4.03
C PHE A 32 3.69 -6.49 -4.49
N GLY A 33 4.17 -7.32 -3.55
CA GLY A 33 5.17 -8.30 -3.89
C GLY A 33 4.68 -9.37 -4.85
N ASP A 34 3.38 -9.66 -4.81
CA ASP A 34 2.79 -10.67 -5.68
C ASP A 34 2.32 -10.12 -7.02
N ALA A 35 2.28 -8.79 -7.16
CA ALA A 35 1.70 -8.17 -8.34
C ALA A 35 2.71 -8.10 -9.48
N ASP A 36 2.20 -8.23 -10.70
CA ASP A 36 3.00 -8.04 -11.89
C ASP A 36 3.13 -6.54 -12.20
N PRO A 37 4.19 -6.14 -12.91
CA PRO A 37 4.34 -4.72 -13.25
C PRO A 37 3.17 -4.12 -14.03
N ASP A 38 2.43 -4.97 -14.74
CA ASP A 38 1.29 -4.52 -15.54
C ASP A 38 0.04 -4.30 -14.73
N GLU A 39 0.05 -4.68 -13.48
CA GLU A 39 -1.16 -4.64 -12.67
C GLU A 39 -1.31 -3.31 -11.95
N LEU A 40 -2.52 -3.09 -11.45
CA LEU A 40 -2.81 -1.95 -10.59
C LEU A 40 -2.87 -2.44 -9.16
N LEU A 41 -2.32 -1.64 -8.26
CA LEU A 41 -2.37 -1.93 -6.84
C LEU A 41 -3.47 -1.09 -6.22
N GLU A 42 -4.39 -1.75 -5.57
CA GLU A 42 -5.50 -1.09 -4.91
C GLU A 42 -5.07 -0.64 -3.52
N ILE A 43 -5.36 0.61 -3.19
CA ILE A 43 -5.08 1.15 -1.87
C ILE A 43 -6.36 1.77 -1.32
N GLY A 44 -6.41 1.86 0.00
CA GLY A 44 -7.59 2.37 0.67
C GLY A 44 -8.35 1.25 1.34
N ASP A 45 -9.20 1.61 2.28
CA ASP A 45 -9.88 0.63 3.10
C ASP A 45 -11.38 0.58 2.88
N ASN A 46 -11.88 1.44 2.02
CA ASN A 46 -13.32 1.42 1.74
C ASN A 46 -13.55 2.08 0.37
N ALA A 47 -14.76 1.90 -0.11
CA ALA A 47 -15.09 2.31 -1.47
C ALA A 47 -14.95 3.81 -1.69
N SER A 48 -15.15 4.61 -0.66
CA SER A 48 -15.13 6.04 -0.84
C SER A 48 -13.72 6.62 -0.90
N SER A 49 -12.72 5.83 -0.54
CA SER A 49 -11.33 6.32 -0.55
C SER A 49 -10.39 5.36 -1.25
N MET A 50 -10.91 4.54 -2.14
CA MET A 50 -10.07 3.62 -2.90
C MET A 50 -9.35 4.35 -4.02
N ALA A 51 -8.15 3.89 -4.29
CA ALA A 51 -7.38 4.38 -5.42
C ALA A 51 -6.58 3.22 -6.00
N PHE A 52 -6.23 3.33 -7.27
CA PHE A 52 -5.43 2.31 -7.94
C PHE A 52 -4.16 2.96 -8.46
N ILE A 53 -3.03 2.33 -8.21
CA ILE A 53 -1.74 2.84 -8.65
C ILE A 53 -1.09 1.77 -9.51
N PRO A 54 -0.64 2.13 -10.73
CA PRO A 54 0.09 1.16 -11.54
C PRO A 54 1.34 0.69 -10.79
N VAL A 55 1.50 -0.62 -10.70
CA VAL A 55 2.62 -1.20 -9.96
C VAL A 55 3.95 -0.69 -10.52
N ARG A 56 4.03 -0.50 -11.82
CA ARG A 56 5.27 -0.04 -12.47
C ARG A 56 5.69 1.35 -12.02
N ASN A 57 4.76 2.14 -11.45
CA ASN A 57 5.08 3.49 -11.00
C ASN A 57 5.56 3.50 -9.56
N ILE A 58 5.58 2.37 -8.90
CA ILE A 58 5.95 2.28 -7.50
C ILE A 58 7.41 1.86 -7.42
N MET A 59 8.22 2.67 -6.73
CA MET A 59 9.61 2.31 -6.50
C MET A 59 9.72 1.31 -5.37
N PHE A 60 9.10 1.61 -4.25
CA PHE A 60 9.03 0.69 -3.12
C PHE A 60 7.96 1.16 -2.16
N ILE A 61 7.57 0.25 -1.27
CA ILE A 61 6.59 0.53 -0.23
C ILE A 61 7.24 0.21 1.11
N SER A 62 7.16 1.16 2.03
CA SER A 62 7.60 0.91 3.39
C SER A 62 6.39 0.88 4.30
N ARG A 63 6.45 0.01 5.30
CA ARG A 63 5.37 -0.13 6.27
C ARG A 63 5.82 0.46 7.59
N ARG A 64 4.97 1.33 8.11
CA ARG A 64 5.20 1.87 9.45
C ARG A 64 4.17 1.27 10.37
N GLN A 65 4.64 0.55 11.35
CA GLN A 65 3.75 0.09 12.38
C GLN A 65 3.46 1.24 13.33
N HIS A 66 2.18 1.46 13.57
CA HIS A 66 1.81 2.52 14.49
C HIS A 66 2.15 2.07 15.89
N SER A 67 3.23 2.59 16.38
CA SER A 67 3.74 2.21 17.67
C SER A 67 3.32 3.25 18.70
N LYS A 68 2.77 2.80 19.77
CA LYS A 68 2.40 3.69 20.86
C LYS A 68 3.58 3.81 21.80
N PRO A 69 3.95 5.00 22.10
CA PRO A 69 4.93 5.19 23.17
C PRO A 69 4.37 4.69 24.48
#